data_0ad95b48d0422b40b7c45b1e49bc289b
#
_entry.id   0ad95b48d0422b40b7c45b1e49bc289b
#
_cell.length_a   1.000
_cell.length_b   1.000
_cell.length_c   1.000
_cell.angle_alpha   90.00
_cell.angle_beta   90.00
_cell.angle_gamma   90.00
#
_symmetry.space_group_name_H-M   'P 1'
#
loop_
_entity.id
_entity.type
_entity.pdbx_description
1 polymer ?
#
loop_
_entity_poly.entity_id
_entity_poly.type
_entity_poly.pdbx_seq_one_letter_code
_entity_poly.pdbx_strand_id
1 'polypeptide(L)'
;MAQILQGLLYLHDQGVIHRDIKGANILTTKDGKVKLADFGVSTSTLAATGDKEAQVVGTPYWMAPEVIQLSGATTASDIWSLGCTVIELLEGKPPYHKLAPMPALFAIVNDDHPPLPEGVSPVSNPTSNMASKFLITTIGCA
;
A
#
# COMPACT_ATOMS: atom_id res chain seq x y z
N MET A 1 12.56 4.25 4.53
CA MET A 1 11.61 4.42 3.39
C MET A 1 12.31 4.39 2.02
N ALA A 2 13.38 5.15 1.76
CA ALA A 2 14.05 5.17 0.44
C ALA A 2 14.40 3.78 -0.12
N GLN A 3 14.93 2.87 0.70
CA GLN A 3 15.27 1.51 0.27
C GLN A 3 14.04 0.67 -0.13
N ILE A 4 12.89 0.88 0.54
CA ILE A 4 11.63 0.20 0.19
C ILE A 4 11.13 0.70 -1.16
N LEU A 5 11.14 2.02 -1.37
CA LEU A 5 10.75 2.62 -2.66
C LEU A 5 11.64 2.14 -3.82
N GLN A 6 12.95 2.03 -3.60
CA GLN A 6 13.87 1.47 -4.60
C GLN A 6 13.56 0.00 -4.90
N GLY A 7 13.25 -0.80 -3.87
CA GLY A 7 12.84 -2.18 -4.04
C GLY A 7 11.53 -2.32 -4.81
N LEU A 8 10.52 -1.50 -4.49
CA LEU A 8 9.24 -1.48 -5.22
C LEU A 8 9.43 -1.02 -6.67
N LEU A 9 10.20 0.03 -6.91
CA LEU A 9 10.50 0.49 -8.27
C LEU A 9 11.12 -0.62 -9.10
N TYR A 10 12.12 -1.32 -8.56
CA TYR A 10 12.73 -2.45 -9.23
C TYR A 10 11.71 -3.55 -9.58
N LEU A 11 10.81 -3.92 -8.64
CA LEU A 11 9.77 -4.92 -8.90
C LEU A 11 8.81 -4.45 -10.00
N HIS A 12 8.36 -3.19 -9.93
CA HIS A 12 7.46 -2.61 -10.90
C HIS A 12 8.07 -2.53 -12.31
N ASP A 13 9.36 -2.20 -12.43
CA ASP A 13 10.11 -2.21 -13.68
C ASP A 13 10.24 -3.63 -14.27
N GLN A 14 10.22 -4.67 -13.42
CA GLN A 14 10.18 -6.07 -13.86
C GLN A 14 8.74 -6.56 -14.12
N GLY A 15 7.74 -5.67 -14.06
CA GLY A 15 6.34 -6.03 -14.24
C GLY A 15 5.76 -6.85 -13.10
N VAL A 16 6.29 -6.75 -11.89
CA VAL A 16 5.82 -7.48 -10.70
C VAL A 16 5.12 -6.53 -9.75
N ILE A 17 3.90 -6.86 -9.36
CA ILE A 17 3.13 -6.18 -8.32
C ILE A 17 3.21 -7.05 -7.06
N HIS A 18 3.57 -6.46 -5.91
CA HIS A 18 3.81 -7.19 -4.66
C HIS A 18 2.50 -7.64 -4.00
N ARG A 19 1.49 -6.76 -3.91
CA ARG A 19 0.13 -6.99 -3.41
C ARG A 19 -0.03 -7.22 -1.89
N ASP A 20 1.04 -7.38 -1.12
CA ASP A 20 0.98 -7.54 0.35
C ASP A 20 2.07 -6.71 1.06
N ILE A 21 2.15 -5.41 0.74
CA ILE A 21 3.02 -4.47 1.43
C ILE A 21 2.39 -4.14 2.79
N LYS A 22 3.13 -4.43 3.88
CA LYS A 22 2.78 -4.11 5.27
C LYS A 22 4.04 -4.20 6.14
N GLY A 23 4.01 -3.65 7.35
CA GLY A 23 5.17 -3.64 8.26
C GLY A 23 5.76 -5.03 8.51
N ALA A 24 4.91 -6.05 8.66
CA ALA A 24 5.33 -7.44 8.89
C ALA A 24 6.18 -8.02 7.73
N ASN A 25 6.00 -7.52 6.50
CA ASN A 25 6.72 -7.97 5.30
C ASN A 25 7.93 -7.10 4.96
N ILE A 26 8.28 -6.15 5.84
CA ILE A 26 9.47 -5.31 5.72
C ILE A 26 10.50 -5.79 6.74
N LEU A 27 11.54 -6.43 6.25
CA LEU A 27 12.60 -7.00 7.07
C LEU A 27 13.80 -6.05 7.13
N THR A 28 14.39 -5.91 8.31
CA THR A 28 15.64 -5.18 8.50
C THR A 28 16.77 -6.15 8.84
N THR A 29 17.91 -5.97 8.20
CA THR A 29 19.13 -6.71 8.53
C THR A 29 19.91 -6.01 9.65
N LYS A 30 20.86 -6.71 10.27
CA LYS A 30 21.71 -6.14 11.33
C LYS A 30 22.55 -4.96 10.83
N ASP A 31 22.83 -4.90 9.56
CA ASP A 31 23.61 -3.82 8.88
C ASP A 31 22.68 -2.64 8.46
N GLY A 32 21.41 -2.63 8.89
CA GLY A 32 20.47 -1.54 8.59
C GLY A 32 19.93 -1.57 7.16
N LYS A 33 20.09 -2.65 6.40
CA LYS A 33 19.46 -2.82 5.09
C LYS A 33 18.01 -3.24 5.26
N VAL A 34 17.13 -2.70 4.42
CA VAL A 34 15.72 -3.03 4.39
C VAL A 34 15.41 -3.88 3.17
N LYS A 35 14.64 -4.94 3.36
CA LYS A 35 14.22 -5.88 2.32
C LYS A 35 12.72 -6.11 2.39
N LEU A 36 12.08 -6.18 1.22
CA LEU A 36 10.71 -6.69 1.10
C LEU A 36 10.72 -8.22 1.14
N ALA A 37 9.76 -8.80 1.83
CA ALA A 37 9.58 -10.23 1.98
C ALA A 37 8.14 -10.63 1.64
N ASP A 38 7.91 -11.95 1.54
CA ASP A 38 6.61 -12.57 1.28
C ASP A 38 6.00 -12.19 -0.08
N PHE A 39 6.57 -12.78 -1.12
CA PHE A 39 6.08 -12.71 -2.51
C PHE A 39 4.97 -13.74 -2.81
N GLY A 40 4.37 -14.35 -1.79
CA GLY A 40 3.40 -15.44 -1.96
C GLY A 40 2.14 -15.07 -2.73
N VAL A 41 1.78 -13.79 -2.76
CA VAL A 41 0.61 -13.26 -3.48
C VAL A 41 0.98 -12.33 -4.65
N SER A 42 2.27 -12.22 -4.97
CA SER A 42 2.75 -11.36 -6.06
C SER A 42 2.25 -11.86 -7.42
N THR A 43 1.94 -10.93 -8.32
CA THR A 43 1.45 -11.23 -9.68
C THR A 43 2.27 -10.47 -10.71
N SER A 44 2.64 -11.16 -11.82
CA SER A 44 3.23 -10.50 -12.96
C SER A 44 2.16 -9.76 -13.78
N THR A 45 2.43 -8.53 -14.17
CA THR A 45 1.55 -7.74 -15.05
C THR A 45 1.39 -8.38 -16.43
N LEU A 46 2.38 -9.18 -16.86
CA LEU A 46 2.33 -9.92 -18.13
C LEU A 46 1.39 -11.14 -18.09
N ALA A 47 1.07 -11.65 -16.90
CA ALA A 47 0.17 -12.79 -16.72
C ALA A 47 -1.31 -12.39 -16.57
N ALA A 48 -1.64 -11.12 -16.58
CA ALA A 48 -2.99 -10.59 -16.34
C ALA A 48 -3.96 -10.73 -17.53
N THR A 49 -3.60 -11.44 -18.59
CA THR A 49 -4.46 -11.63 -19.78
C THR A 49 -5.31 -12.91 -19.76
N GLY A 50 -5.41 -13.60 -18.67
CA GLY A 50 -6.23 -14.82 -18.55
C GLY A 50 -7.04 -14.85 -17.26
N ASP A 51 -8.34 -14.97 -17.41
CA ASP A 51 -9.44 -15.35 -16.50
C ASP A 51 -9.06 -15.88 -15.08
N LYS A 52 -8.24 -15.14 -14.32
CA LYS A 52 -8.13 -15.40 -12.89
C LYS A 52 -9.00 -14.37 -12.19
N GLU A 53 -10.08 -14.87 -11.60
CA GLU A 53 -10.95 -14.16 -10.70
C GLU A 53 -10.14 -13.16 -9.86
N ALA A 54 -10.55 -11.89 -9.89
CA ALA A 54 -10.00 -10.85 -9.05
C ALA A 54 -10.31 -11.22 -7.58
N GLN A 55 -9.43 -12.01 -6.97
CA GLN A 55 -9.59 -12.38 -5.57
C GLN A 55 -9.06 -11.27 -4.70
N VAL A 56 -9.83 -10.89 -3.70
CA VAL A 56 -9.38 -10.02 -2.61
C VAL A 56 -8.39 -10.81 -1.77
N VAL A 57 -7.09 -10.68 -2.12
CA VAL A 57 -5.99 -11.32 -1.43
C VAL A 57 -5.15 -10.26 -0.75
N GLY A 58 -4.84 -10.46 0.53
CA GLY A 58 -4.05 -9.54 1.34
C GLY A 58 -4.71 -9.20 2.66
N THR A 59 -4.09 -8.32 3.43
CA THR A 59 -4.59 -7.89 4.74
C THR A 59 -5.46 -6.64 4.57
N PRO A 60 -6.71 -6.59 5.08
CA PRO A 60 -7.70 -5.57 4.74
C PRO A 60 -7.23 -4.12 4.89
N TYR A 61 -6.53 -3.82 5.98
CA TYR A 61 -6.17 -2.44 6.36
C TYR A 61 -5.14 -1.76 5.46
N TRP A 62 -4.42 -2.52 4.64
CA TRP A 62 -3.41 -2.03 3.69
C TRP A 62 -3.88 -2.11 2.23
N MET A 63 -5.07 -2.70 1.97
CA MET A 63 -5.60 -2.84 0.61
C MET A 63 -5.96 -1.49 0.01
N ALA A 64 -5.64 -1.32 -1.27
CA ALA A 64 -6.08 -0.16 -2.04
C ALA A 64 -7.57 -0.27 -2.45
N PRO A 65 -8.29 0.86 -2.60
CA PRO A 65 -9.70 0.86 -2.97
C PRO A 65 -10.00 0.06 -4.24
N GLU A 66 -9.17 0.20 -5.28
CA GLU A 66 -9.32 -0.51 -6.54
C GLU A 66 -9.19 -2.03 -6.41
N VAL A 67 -8.38 -2.50 -5.45
CA VAL A 67 -8.23 -3.94 -5.16
C VAL A 67 -9.48 -4.48 -4.46
N ILE A 68 -10.05 -3.72 -3.52
CA ILE A 68 -11.29 -4.08 -2.83
C ILE A 68 -12.47 -4.11 -3.81
N GLN A 69 -12.51 -3.18 -4.76
CA GLN A 69 -13.53 -3.09 -5.81
C GLN A 69 -13.34 -4.10 -6.95
N LEU A 70 -12.37 -5.01 -6.82
CA LEU A 70 -12.04 -6.02 -7.83
C LEU A 70 -11.67 -5.45 -9.21
N SER A 71 -11.22 -4.20 -9.25
CA SER A 71 -10.71 -3.55 -10.48
C SER A 71 -9.31 -4.01 -10.88
N GLY A 72 -8.69 -4.87 -10.07
CA GLY A 72 -7.36 -5.40 -10.28
C GLY A 72 -6.27 -4.64 -9.49
N ALA A 73 -5.21 -5.37 -9.14
CA ALA A 73 -4.05 -4.79 -8.50
C ALA A 73 -3.15 -4.10 -9.53
N THR A 74 -2.60 -2.96 -9.17
CA THR A 74 -1.68 -2.16 -10.00
C THR A 74 -0.45 -1.77 -9.19
N THR A 75 0.55 -1.17 -9.84
CA THR A 75 1.69 -0.58 -9.13
C THR A 75 1.26 0.52 -8.16
N ALA A 76 0.17 1.24 -8.46
CA ALA A 76 -0.41 2.24 -7.55
C ALA A 76 -0.99 1.60 -6.29
N SER A 77 -1.51 0.37 -6.37
CA SER A 77 -2.00 -0.35 -5.19
C SER A 77 -0.89 -0.66 -4.19
N ASP A 78 0.32 -1.00 -4.65
CA ASP A 78 1.48 -1.17 -3.77
C ASP A 78 1.90 0.14 -3.10
N ILE A 79 1.78 1.27 -3.81
CA ILE A 79 2.07 2.60 -3.27
C ILE A 79 1.04 2.98 -2.19
N TRP A 80 -0.24 2.66 -2.39
CA TRP A 80 -1.27 2.82 -1.35
C TRP A 80 -0.90 2.01 -0.10
N SER A 81 -0.58 0.73 -0.26
CA SER A 81 -0.20 -0.16 0.84
C SER A 81 1.06 0.33 1.57
N LEU A 82 2.02 0.89 0.83
CA LEU A 82 3.21 1.52 1.43
C LEU A 82 2.84 2.74 2.27
N GLY A 83 1.93 3.59 1.82
CA GLY A 83 1.41 4.71 2.59
C GLY A 83 0.75 4.26 3.90
N CYS A 84 -0.10 3.24 3.84
CA CYS A 84 -0.71 2.62 5.04
C CYS A 84 0.36 2.06 5.99
N THR A 85 1.44 1.49 5.44
CA THR A 85 2.57 0.99 6.23
C THR A 85 3.35 2.12 6.92
N VAL A 86 3.46 3.29 6.29
CA VAL A 86 4.07 4.47 6.94
C VAL A 86 3.24 4.91 8.15
N ILE A 87 1.91 4.96 8.01
CA ILE A 87 1.02 5.24 9.15
C ILE A 87 1.21 4.19 10.25
N GLU A 88 1.26 2.91 9.88
CA GLU A 88 1.50 1.81 10.82
C GLU A 88 2.82 2.00 11.59
N LEU A 89 3.89 2.41 10.93
CA LEU A 89 5.19 2.65 11.57
C LEU A 89 5.18 3.86 12.51
N LEU A 90 4.39 4.88 12.21
CA LEU A 90 4.27 6.09 13.02
C LEU A 90 3.36 5.87 14.25
N GLU A 91 2.25 5.14 14.09
CA GLU A 91 1.23 4.96 15.14
C GLU A 91 1.33 3.60 15.84
N GLY A 92 2.15 2.67 15.34
CA GLY A 92 2.24 1.29 15.82
C GLY A 92 1.05 0.42 15.42
N LYS A 93 0.13 0.93 14.62
CA LYS A 93 -1.09 0.24 14.12
C LYS A 93 -1.46 0.76 12.73
N PRO A 94 -2.04 -0.09 11.86
CA PRO A 94 -2.47 0.35 10.54
C PRO A 94 -3.65 1.31 10.61
N PRO A 95 -3.90 2.09 9.53
CA PRO A 95 -5.12 2.88 9.43
C PRO A 95 -6.35 1.98 9.56
N TYR A 96 -7.47 2.54 10.03
CA TYR A 96 -8.72 1.81 10.26
C TYR A 96 -8.66 0.65 11.27
N HIS A 97 -7.56 0.45 12.00
CA HIS A 97 -7.40 -0.65 12.96
C HIS A 97 -8.50 -0.73 14.04
N LYS A 98 -9.22 0.37 14.28
CA LYS A 98 -10.35 0.42 15.21
C LYS A 98 -11.63 -0.21 14.65
N LEU A 99 -11.69 -0.44 13.35
CA LEU A 99 -12.81 -1.06 12.67
C LEU A 99 -12.58 -2.56 12.50
N ALA A 100 -13.65 -3.34 12.54
CA ALA A 100 -13.60 -4.74 12.11
C ALA A 100 -13.29 -4.82 10.59
N PRO A 101 -12.79 -5.96 10.07
CA PRO A 101 -12.34 -6.06 8.67
C PRO A 101 -13.34 -5.58 7.63
N MET A 102 -14.60 -6.00 7.70
CA MET A 102 -15.62 -5.62 6.70
C MET A 102 -15.99 -4.12 6.75
N PRO A 103 -16.26 -3.50 7.92
CA PRO A 103 -16.40 -2.05 8.02
C PRO A 103 -15.17 -1.27 7.54
N ALA A 104 -13.96 -1.79 7.77
CA ALA A 104 -12.72 -1.15 7.29
C ALA A 104 -12.66 -1.14 5.76
N LEU A 105 -12.98 -2.26 5.08
CA LEU A 105 -13.06 -2.33 3.62
C LEU A 105 -14.03 -1.30 3.05
N PHE A 106 -15.20 -1.15 3.69
CA PHE A 106 -16.20 -0.15 3.28
C PHE A 106 -15.66 1.29 3.45
N ALA A 107 -15.04 1.60 4.57
CA ALA A 107 -14.45 2.91 4.83
C ALA A 107 -13.34 3.23 3.81
N ILE A 108 -12.42 2.27 3.53
CA ILE A 108 -11.33 2.44 2.56
C ILE A 108 -11.84 2.84 1.16
N VAL A 109 -12.97 2.26 0.74
CA VAL A 109 -13.56 2.54 -0.58
C VAL A 109 -14.25 3.91 -0.64
N ASN A 110 -14.81 4.38 0.48
CA ASN A 110 -15.63 5.59 0.50
C ASN A 110 -14.88 6.84 0.98
N ASP A 111 -13.79 6.68 1.71
CA ASP A 111 -13.00 7.80 2.21
C ASP A 111 -12.02 8.30 1.13
N ASP A 112 -11.81 9.60 1.06
CA ASP A 112 -10.84 10.20 0.13
C ASP A 112 -9.39 9.78 0.40
N HIS A 113 -9.06 9.49 1.64
CA HIS A 113 -7.76 8.98 2.10
C HIS A 113 -7.90 8.30 3.46
N PRO A 114 -6.96 7.42 3.84
CA PRO A 114 -6.92 6.87 5.18
C PRO A 114 -6.77 7.97 6.25
N PRO A 115 -7.26 7.72 7.49
CA PRO A 115 -7.02 8.64 8.60
C PRO A 115 -5.52 8.84 8.79
N LEU A 116 -5.11 10.12 8.83
CA LEU A 116 -3.71 10.51 8.96
C LEU A 116 -3.35 10.68 10.45
N PRO A 117 -2.10 10.43 10.85
CA PRO A 117 -1.60 10.72 12.19
C PRO A 117 -1.74 12.20 12.55
N GLU A 118 -1.87 12.50 13.84
CA GLU A 118 -1.90 13.89 14.33
C GLU A 118 -0.63 14.64 13.92
N GLY A 119 -0.79 15.86 13.44
CA GLY A 119 0.31 16.73 12.99
C GLY A 119 0.75 16.53 11.53
N VAL A 120 0.17 15.58 10.81
CA VAL A 120 0.39 15.41 9.38
C VAL A 120 -0.72 16.11 8.61
N SER A 121 -0.36 17.11 7.78
CA SER A 121 -1.31 17.80 6.92
C SER A 121 -1.37 17.21 5.52
N PRO A 122 -2.56 17.04 4.93
CA PRO A 122 -2.67 16.66 3.51
C PRO A 122 -2.01 17.73 2.63
N VAL A 123 -1.11 17.31 1.74
CA VAL A 123 -0.55 18.23 0.75
C VAL A 123 -1.61 18.48 -0.32
N SER A 124 -2.06 19.73 -0.40
CA SER A 124 -3.04 20.18 -1.41
C SER A 124 -2.37 20.28 -2.79
N ASN A 125 -2.25 19.17 -3.52
CA ASN A 125 -1.86 19.19 -4.92
C ASN A 125 -2.97 18.55 -5.78
N PRO A 126 -3.70 19.34 -6.59
CA PRO A 126 -4.90 18.89 -7.29
C PRO A 126 -4.64 17.96 -8.49
N THR A 127 -3.40 17.75 -8.88
CA THR A 127 -3.06 17.05 -10.14
C THR A 127 -2.62 15.59 -9.98
N SER A 128 -2.52 15.07 -8.75
CA SER A 128 -2.07 13.70 -8.52
C SER A 128 -3.22 12.74 -8.23
N ASN A 129 -3.10 11.52 -8.73
CA ASN A 129 -3.97 10.41 -8.39
C ASN A 129 -3.94 10.16 -6.86
N MET A 130 -4.97 9.51 -6.31
CA MET A 130 -5.20 9.35 -4.87
C MET A 130 -4.01 8.71 -4.14
N ALA A 131 -3.36 7.72 -4.77
CA ALA A 131 -2.16 7.07 -4.22
C ALA A 131 -0.96 8.02 -4.14
N SER A 132 -0.75 8.87 -5.16
CA SER A 132 0.32 9.88 -5.16
C SER A 132 0.09 10.97 -4.12
N LYS A 133 -1.16 11.42 -3.94
CA LYS A 133 -1.54 12.39 -2.90
C LYS A 133 -1.22 11.83 -1.53
N PHE A 134 -1.62 10.60 -1.27
CA PHE A 134 -1.38 9.93 -0.01
C PHE A 134 0.12 9.76 0.29
N LEU A 135 0.89 9.33 -0.70
CA LEU A 135 2.32 9.10 -0.55
C LEU A 135 3.09 10.41 -0.28
N ILE A 136 2.82 11.48 -1.03
CA ILE A 136 3.45 12.79 -0.86
C ILE A 136 3.13 13.36 0.53
N THR A 137 1.90 13.21 0.99
CA THR A 137 1.48 13.64 2.32
C THR A 137 2.21 12.89 3.43
N THR A 138 2.36 11.58 3.28
CA THR A 138 2.88 10.71 4.35
C THR A 138 4.42 10.69 4.38
N ILE A 139 5.09 10.78 3.21
CA ILE A 139 6.57 10.75 3.11
C ILE A 139 7.19 12.15 3.17
N GLY A 140 6.47 13.18 2.75
CA GLY A 140 6.96 14.56 2.75
C GLY A 140 7.09 15.19 4.15
N CYS A 141 6.57 14.54 5.20
CA CYS A 141 6.69 14.96 6.60
C CYS A 141 7.71 14.14 7.41
N ALA A 142 8.41 13.21 6.80
CA ALA A 142 9.50 12.45 7.40
C ALA A 142 10.82 12.87 6.76
#